data_e3582e7afd239d670dc3171a1e567559
#
_entry.id   e3582e7afd239d670dc3171a1e567559
#
_cell.length_a   1.000
_cell.length_b   1.000
_cell.length_c   1.000
_cell.angle_alpha   90.00
_cell.angle_beta   90.00
_cell.angle_gamma   90.00
#
_symmetry.space_group_name_H-M   'P 1'
#
loop_
_entity.id
_entity.type
_entity.pdbx_description
1 polymer ?
#
loop_
_entity_poly.entity_id
_entity_poly.type
_entity_poly.pdbx_seq_one_letter_code
_entity_poly.pdbx_strand_id
1 'polypeptide(L)'
;MNARTTAGVATMLGSAASNQIGAAVGAHAFPFIGPAGVVAVRQVVAAAVLLPLARPDVRRFTWPQWWPTLLLAVVFATMNLSLYTAIDRIGLGLAVTLEFLGPLAVALAGSRTRLDLLCAVIACLGVYVLVLPGSSSDFLGIGLGLLAATCWAAYIVLNRVAGARLPGLQAPAVATSISAVLYLPVLLTLHHGGLGYALIAGLLSSAVPYAADLIVLRFVPPRLFGVFMSVHPVFAALAGVALLGQVLHVHHWAGIALVVMANALAVRSSRPRDERTIDAGRTLEGRAIAGG
;
A
#
# COMPACT_ATOMS: atom_id res chain seq x y z
N MET A 1 27.68 4.55 1.46
CA MET A 1 26.31 5.06 1.82
C MET A 1 26.49 6.04 2.97
N ASN A 2 25.95 7.25 2.87
CA ASN A 2 26.05 8.23 3.96
C ASN A 2 25.19 7.76 5.16
N ALA A 3 25.61 8.07 6.40
CA ALA A 3 24.91 7.67 7.64
C ALA A 3 23.39 8.02 7.60
N ARG A 4 23.01 9.15 6.98
CA ARG A 4 21.61 9.56 6.78
C ARG A 4 20.82 8.61 5.88
N THR A 5 21.43 8.11 4.80
CA THR A 5 20.79 7.14 3.88
C THR A 5 20.61 5.79 4.57
N THR A 6 21.61 5.37 5.37
CA THR A 6 21.52 4.11 6.14
C THR A 6 20.41 4.19 7.20
N ALA A 7 20.30 5.31 7.92
CA ALA A 7 19.22 5.53 8.88
C ALA A 7 17.85 5.53 8.19
N GLY A 8 17.72 6.19 7.03
CA GLY A 8 16.49 6.19 6.23
C GLY A 8 16.07 4.78 5.81
N VAL A 9 17.01 3.96 5.32
CA VAL A 9 16.76 2.55 4.95
C VAL A 9 16.30 1.73 6.17
N ALA A 10 16.98 1.87 7.31
CA ALA A 10 16.58 1.18 8.53
C ALA A 10 15.17 1.57 8.99
N THR A 11 14.81 2.85 8.89
CA THR A 11 13.46 3.33 9.21
C THR A 11 12.41 2.74 8.26
N MET A 12 12.69 2.63 6.96
CA MET A 12 11.78 2.01 5.99
C MET A 12 11.56 0.51 6.27
N LEU A 13 12.64 -0.23 6.55
CA LEU A 13 12.52 -1.65 6.90
C LEU A 13 11.76 -1.83 8.21
N GLY A 14 12.00 -0.97 9.20
CA GLY A 14 11.25 -0.94 10.46
C GLY A 14 9.76 -0.61 10.25
N SER A 15 9.44 0.34 9.38
CA SER A 15 8.07 0.68 8.98
C SER A 15 7.38 -0.50 8.30
N ALA A 16 8.04 -1.15 7.34
CA ALA A 16 7.51 -2.33 6.66
C ALA A 16 7.26 -3.49 7.63
N ALA A 17 8.21 -3.77 8.52
CA ALA A 17 8.06 -4.79 9.55
C ALA A 17 6.92 -4.46 10.50
N SER A 18 6.84 -3.22 11.00
CA SER A 18 5.74 -2.75 11.86
C SER A 18 4.38 -2.94 11.21
N ASN A 19 4.25 -2.57 9.92
CA ASN A 19 3.02 -2.75 9.17
C ASN A 19 2.58 -4.21 9.13
N GLN A 20 3.47 -5.14 8.80
CA GLN A 20 3.14 -6.56 8.70
C GLN A 20 2.92 -7.23 10.06
N ILE A 21 3.68 -6.84 11.09
CA ILE A 21 3.43 -7.25 12.47
C ILE A 21 2.05 -6.75 12.92
N GLY A 22 1.72 -5.50 12.63
CA GLY A 22 0.41 -4.94 12.93
C GLY A 22 -0.73 -5.69 12.23
N ALA A 23 -0.55 -6.06 10.95
CA ALA A 23 -1.52 -6.86 10.23
C ALA A 23 -1.68 -8.27 10.83
N ALA A 24 -0.58 -8.93 11.22
CA ALA A 24 -0.61 -10.22 11.90
C ALA A 24 -1.30 -10.14 13.27
N VAL A 25 -0.98 -9.10 14.08
CA VAL A 25 -1.66 -8.87 15.36
C VAL A 25 -3.16 -8.64 15.15
N GLY A 26 -3.54 -7.88 14.11
CA GLY A 26 -4.94 -7.68 13.74
C GLY A 26 -5.66 -8.97 13.38
N ALA A 27 -4.98 -9.91 12.74
CA ALA A 27 -5.57 -11.21 12.39
C ALA A 27 -5.95 -12.05 13.61
N HIS A 28 -5.30 -11.87 14.75
CA HIS A 28 -5.73 -12.50 16.01
C HIS A 28 -7.10 -12.01 16.52
N ALA A 29 -7.59 -10.86 16.02
CA ALA A 29 -8.93 -10.38 16.34
C ALA A 29 -10.03 -10.96 15.44
N PHE A 30 -9.69 -11.62 14.31
CA PHE A 30 -10.68 -12.15 13.37
C PHE A 30 -11.72 -13.07 13.99
N PRO A 31 -11.37 -14.02 14.89
CA PRO A 31 -12.36 -14.89 15.54
C PRO A 31 -13.39 -14.14 16.41
N PHE A 32 -13.09 -12.91 16.83
CA PHE A 32 -13.93 -12.12 17.73
C PHE A 32 -14.77 -11.06 17.01
N ILE A 33 -14.15 -10.32 16.08
CA ILE A 33 -14.78 -9.15 15.43
C ILE A 33 -14.75 -9.22 13.91
N GLY A 34 -14.19 -10.29 13.35
CA GLY A 34 -14.02 -10.47 11.92
C GLY A 34 -13.03 -9.50 11.25
N PRO A 35 -12.67 -9.74 9.98
CA PRO A 35 -11.82 -8.83 9.22
C PRO A 35 -12.38 -7.42 9.12
N ALA A 36 -13.70 -7.27 8.91
CA ALA A 36 -14.39 -5.98 8.81
C ALA A 36 -14.27 -5.16 10.11
N GLY A 37 -14.39 -5.81 11.28
CA GLY A 37 -14.22 -5.16 12.58
C GLY A 37 -12.81 -4.63 12.79
N VAL A 38 -11.80 -5.42 12.42
CA VAL A 38 -10.39 -4.98 12.49
C VAL A 38 -10.15 -3.79 11.59
N VAL A 39 -10.63 -3.83 10.35
CA VAL A 39 -10.51 -2.71 9.41
C VAL A 39 -11.22 -1.46 9.95
N ALA A 40 -12.42 -1.59 10.49
CA ALA A 40 -13.18 -0.48 11.07
C ALA A 40 -12.39 0.22 12.18
N VAL A 41 -11.84 -0.52 13.14
CA VAL A 41 -11.02 0.03 14.23
C VAL A 41 -9.75 0.69 13.69
N ARG A 42 -9.07 0.04 12.73
CA ARG A 42 -7.86 0.60 12.09
C ARG A 42 -8.13 1.93 11.40
N GLN A 43 -9.27 2.07 10.70
CA GLN A 43 -9.64 3.32 10.04
C GLN A 43 -9.88 4.44 11.04
N VAL A 44 -10.50 4.15 12.19
CA VAL A 44 -10.67 5.12 13.27
C VAL A 44 -9.32 5.55 13.84
N VAL A 45 -8.42 4.60 14.12
CA VAL A 45 -7.06 4.92 14.61
C VAL A 45 -6.30 5.76 13.60
N ALA A 46 -6.33 5.39 12.32
CA ALA A 46 -5.67 6.15 11.27
C ALA A 46 -6.24 7.57 11.12
N ALA A 47 -7.57 7.73 11.16
CA ALA A 47 -8.24 9.03 11.13
C ALA A 47 -7.87 9.88 12.37
N ALA A 48 -7.85 9.27 13.56
CA ALA A 48 -7.48 9.96 14.80
C ALA A 48 -6.04 10.49 14.79
N VAL A 49 -5.14 9.83 14.06
CA VAL A 49 -3.74 10.28 13.88
C VAL A 49 -3.62 11.31 12.77
N LEU A 50 -4.25 11.04 11.60
CA LEU A 50 -4.06 11.86 10.41
C LEU A 50 -4.80 13.20 10.48
N LEU A 51 -6.00 13.27 11.08
CA LEU A 51 -6.77 14.51 11.15
C LEU A 51 -6.05 15.63 11.92
N PRO A 52 -5.53 15.39 13.15
CA PRO A 52 -4.79 16.42 13.86
C PRO A 52 -3.50 16.85 13.15
N LEU A 53 -2.87 15.92 12.43
CA LEU A 53 -1.62 16.16 11.71
C LEU A 53 -1.85 16.99 10.45
N ALA A 54 -2.89 16.65 9.68
CA ALA A 54 -3.20 17.30 8.40
C ALA A 54 -3.99 18.60 8.56
N ARG A 55 -4.81 18.72 9.62
CA ARG A 55 -5.71 19.87 9.91
C ARG A 55 -6.46 20.38 8.68
N PRO A 56 -7.21 19.51 7.95
CA PRO A 56 -7.85 19.88 6.70
C PRO A 56 -8.97 20.91 6.96
N ASP A 57 -8.99 22.01 6.20
CA ASP A 57 -10.12 22.93 6.19
C ASP A 57 -11.17 22.47 5.17
N VAL A 58 -11.90 21.41 5.52
CA VAL A 58 -12.89 20.76 4.64
C VAL A 58 -14.02 21.71 4.19
N ARG A 59 -14.27 22.81 4.93
CA ARG A 59 -15.29 23.81 4.57
C ARG A 59 -14.92 24.60 3.33
N ARG A 60 -13.64 24.68 3.01
CA ARG A 60 -13.12 25.40 1.83
C ARG A 60 -12.86 24.50 0.64
N PHE A 61 -13.14 23.20 0.77
CA PHE A 61 -12.92 22.27 -0.34
C PHE A 61 -13.90 22.54 -1.47
N THR A 62 -13.36 22.71 -2.67
CA THR A 62 -14.11 22.81 -3.91
C THR A 62 -14.47 21.43 -4.47
N TRP A 63 -15.44 21.33 -5.37
CA TRP A 63 -15.82 20.06 -6.00
C TRP A 63 -14.64 19.34 -6.69
N PRO A 64 -13.72 20.04 -7.41
CA PRO A 64 -12.51 19.40 -7.94
C PRO A 64 -11.61 18.74 -6.88
N GLN A 65 -11.65 19.17 -5.63
CA GLN A 65 -10.92 18.58 -4.50
C GLN A 65 -11.73 17.45 -3.83
N TRP A 66 -13.05 17.58 -3.77
CA TRP A 66 -13.93 16.62 -3.15
C TRP A 66 -14.03 15.31 -3.92
N TRP A 67 -14.29 15.34 -5.24
CA TRP A 67 -14.55 14.11 -5.99
C TRP A 67 -13.39 13.08 -5.93
N PRO A 68 -12.09 13.47 -6.09
CA PRO A 68 -11.00 12.50 -5.97
C PRO A 68 -10.81 12.02 -4.53
N THR A 69 -11.09 12.86 -3.53
CA THR A 69 -11.01 12.51 -2.11
C THR A 69 -12.11 11.53 -1.71
N LEU A 70 -13.34 11.72 -2.19
CA LEU A 70 -14.45 10.78 -1.96
C LEU A 70 -14.18 9.43 -2.62
N LEU A 71 -13.72 9.44 -3.88
CA LEU A 71 -13.37 8.20 -4.57
C LEU A 71 -12.19 7.49 -3.89
N LEU A 72 -11.20 8.25 -3.41
CA LEU A 72 -10.08 7.75 -2.63
C LEU A 72 -10.57 7.06 -1.33
N ALA A 73 -11.57 7.64 -0.65
CA ALA A 73 -12.15 7.05 0.55
C ALA A 73 -12.81 5.69 0.29
N VAL A 74 -13.61 5.59 -0.78
CA VAL A 74 -14.26 4.32 -1.17
C VAL A 74 -13.22 3.28 -1.57
N VAL A 75 -12.26 3.65 -2.42
CA VAL A 75 -11.17 2.76 -2.86
C VAL A 75 -10.37 2.27 -1.65
N PHE A 76 -10.04 3.16 -0.72
CA PHE A 76 -9.27 2.83 0.47
C PHE A 76 -10.04 1.91 1.43
N ALA A 77 -11.35 2.15 1.61
CA ALA A 77 -12.22 1.27 2.37
C ALA A 77 -12.28 -0.14 1.74
N THR A 78 -12.57 -0.23 0.44
CA THR A 78 -12.64 -1.50 -0.29
C THR A 78 -11.31 -2.24 -0.27
N MET A 79 -10.20 -1.54 -0.50
CA MET A 79 -8.85 -2.11 -0.47
C MET A 79 -8.55 -2.81 0.85
N ASN A 80 -8.76 -2.10 1.97
CA ASN A 80 -8.48 -2.67 3.29
C ASN A 80 -9.40 -3.84 3.62
N LEU A 81 -10.69 -3.75 3.31
CA LEU A 81 -11.63 -4.85 3.55
C LEU A 81 -11.27 -6.09 2.74
N SER A 82 -11.00 -5.90 1.45
CA SER A 82 -10.60 -6.99 0.56
C SER A 82 -9.31 -7.66 1.01
N LEU A 83 -8.29 -6.86 1.39
CA LEU A 83 -7.02 -7.39 1.89
C LEU A 83 -7.22 -8.19 3.17
N TYR A 84 -7.90 -7.63 4.18
CA TYR A 84 -8.06 -8.30 5.47
C TYR A 84 -8.94 -9.55 5.38
N THR A 85 -9.95 -9.54 4.51
CA THR A 85 -10.73 -10.75 4.21
C THR A 85 -9.90 -11.78 3.42
N ALA A 86 -9.01 -11.34 2.53
CA ALA A 86 -8.06 -12.24 1.89
C ALA A 86 -7.07 -12.85 2.90
N ILE A 87 -6.55 -12.06 3.84
CA ILE A 87 -5.66 -12.54 4.91
C ILE A 87 -6.33 -13.65 5.74
N ASP A 88 -7.61 -13.47 6.08
CA ASP A 88 -8.40 -14.45 6.82
C ASP A 88 -8.55 -15.78 6.06
N ARG A 89 -8.63 -15.73 4.73
CA ARG A 89 -8.89 -16.89 3.86
C ARG A 89 -7.63 -17.60 3.37
N ILE A 90 -6.64 -16.86 2.91
CA ILE A 90 -5.44 -17.43 2.24
C ILE A 90 -4.13 -17.11 2.97
N GLY A 91 -4.22 -16.44 4.11
CA GLY A 91 -3.05 -16.08 4.93
C GLY A 91 -2.37 -14.79 4.51
N LEU A 92 -1.58 -14.25 5.45
CA LEU A 92 -0.98 -12.91 5.35
C LEU A 92 0.01 -12.81 4.19
N GLY A 93 0.94 -13.77 4.06
CA GLY A 93 1.97 -13.74 3.04
C GLY A 93 1.42 -13.76 1.62
N LEU A 94 0.42 -14.63 1.34
CA LEU A 94 -0.20 -14.75 0.03
C LEU A 94 -1.04 -13.50 -0.30
N ALA A 95 -1.89 -13.07 0.61
CA ALA A 95 -2.77 -11.92 0.42
C ALA A 95 -1.97 -10.64 0.10
N VAL A 96 -0.93 -10.34 0.88
CA VAL A 96 -0.06 -9.18 0.66
C VAL A 96 0.73 -9.32 -0.64
N THR A 97 1.18 -10.52 -0.99
CA THR A 97 1.90 -10.73 -2.27
C THR A 97 1.01 -10.42 -3.47
N LEU A 98 -0.26 -10.86 -3.44
CA LEU A 98 -1.24 -10.54 -4.48
C LEU A 98 -1.53 -9.04 -4.53
N GLU A 99 -1.72 -8.39 -3.39
CA GLU A 99 -1.97 -6.95 -3.31
C GLU A 99 -0.83 -6.13 -3.96
N PHE A 100 0.43 -6.58 -3.82
CA PHE A 100 1.59 -5.91 -4.42
C PHE A 100 1.66 -5.94 -5.95
N LEU A 101 0.77 -6.67 -6.61
CA LEU A 101 0.56 -6.54 -8.06
C LEU A 101 -0.02 -5.17 -8.45
N GLY A 102 -0.70 -4.48 -7.53
CA GLY A 102 -1.24 -3.14 -7.78
C GLY A 102 -0.16 -2.09 -8.10
N PRO A 103 0.81 -1.84 -7.22
CA PRO A 103 1.96 -0.97 -7.50
C PRO A 103 2.73 -1.40 -8.76
N LEU A 104 2.91 -2.72 -8.97
CA LEU A 104 3.55 -3.24 -10.16
C LEU A 104 2.78 -2.85 -11.43
N ALA A 105 1.47 -3.04 -11.45
CA ALA A 105 0.62 -2.66 -12.58
C ALA A 105 0.73 -1.16 -12.91
N VAL A 106 0.77 -0.30 -11.90
CA VAL A 106 0.96 1.15 -12.09
C VAL A 106 2.33 1.46 -12.66
N ALA A 107 3.38 0.78 -12.19
CA ALA A 107 4.74 0.95 -12.69
C ALA A 107 4.84 0.54 -14.17
N LEU A 108 4.23 -0.57 -14.54
CA LEU A 108 4.23 -1.10 -15.91
C LEU A 108 3.36 -0.28 -16.87
N ALA A 109 2.21 0.25 -16.41
CA ALA A 109 1.32 1.08 -17.25
C ALA A 109 1.98 2.38 -17.73
N GLY A 110 2.99 2.89 -17.00
CA GLY A 110 3.75 4.09 -17.35
C GLY A 110 4.87 3.88 -18.36
N SER A 111 5.21 2.65 -18.72
CA SER A 111 6.35 2.29 -19.57
C SER A 111 5.95 1.18 -20.55
N ARG A 112 6.68 1.08 -21.67
CA ARG A 112 6.46 0.07 -22.72
C ARG A 112 7.79 -0.50 -23.22
N THR A 113 8.65 -0.89 -22.28
CA THR A 113 9.95 -1.49 -22.62
C THR A 113 9.87 -3.01 -22.61
N ARG A 114 10.86 -3.66 -23.24
CA ARG A 114 10.99 -5.13 -23.15
C ARG A 114 11.18 -5.61 -21.70
N LEU A 115 11.81 -4.78 -20.86
CA LEU A 115 12.00 -5.09 -19.44
C LEU A 115 10.66 -5.07 -18.69
N ASP A 116 9.73 -4.18 -19.05
CA ASP A 116 8.41 -4.14 -18.42
C ASP A 116 7.60 -5.38 -18.77
N LEU A 117 7.68 -5.85 -20.03
CA LEU A 117 7.07 -7.10 -20.42
C LEU A 117 7.66 -8.29 -19.63
N LEU A 118 8.98 -8.31 -19.46
CA LEU A 118 9.64 -9.34 -18.64
C LEU A 118 9.16 -9.30 -17.18
N CYS A 119 9.05 -8.11 -16.58
CA CYS A 119 8.51 -7.94 -15.23
C CYS A 119 7.06 -8.46 -15.13
N ALA A 120 6.22 -8.17 -16.12
CA ALA A 120 4.84 -8.66 -16.16
C ALA A 120 4.80 -10.20 -16.25
N VAL A 121 5.62 -10.81 -17.10
CA VAL A 121 5.72 -12.28 -17.22
C VAL A 121 6.21 -12.91 -15.92
N ILE A 122 7.26 -12.35 -15.30
CA ILE A 122 7.78 -12.84 -14.02
C ILE A 122 6.71 -12.75 -12.92
N ALA A 123 5.95 -11.65 -12.88
CA ALA A 123 4.87 -11.47 -11.91
C ALA A 123 3.72 -12.47 -12.12
N CYS A 124 3.30 -12.68 -13.36
CA CYS A 124 2.27 -13.67 -13.70
C CYS A 124 2.72 -15.09 -13.33
N LEU A 125 3.98 -15.44 -13.63
CA LEU A 125 4.55 -16.71 -13.24
C LEU A 125 4.64 -16.82 -11.71
N GLY A 126 5.02 -15.75 -11.01
CA GLY A 126 5.07 -15.69 -9.56
C GLY A 126 3.71 -15.95 -8.94
N VAL A 127 2.65 -15.33 -9.45
CA VAL A 127 1.26 -15.56 -9.00
C VAL A 127 0.82 -17.01 -9.28
N TYR A 128 1.11 -17.52 -10.46
CA TYR A 128 0.78 -18.91 -10.81
C TYR A 128 1.45 -19.90 -9.85
N VAL A 129 2.76 -19.73 -9.61
CA VAL A 129 3.53 -20.57 -8.66
C VAL A 129 3.05 -20.39 -7.24
N LEU A 130 2.70 -19.15 -6.83
CA LEU A 130 2.19 -18.84 -5.50
C LEU A 130 0.87 -19.57 -5.21
N VAL A 131 -0.04 -19.53 -6.18
CA VAL A 131 -1.40 -20.09 -6.02
C VAL A 131 -1.42 -21.58 -6.30
N LEU A 132 -0.63 -22.08 -7.26
CA LEU A 132 -0.67 -23.45 -7.80
C LEU A 132 -2.11 -23.99 -7.83
N PRO A 133 -2.95 -23.51 -8.77
CA PRO A 133 -4.39 -23.79 -8.77
C PRO A 133 -4.70 -25.28 -8.68
N GLY A 134 -5.55 -25.64 -7.74
CA GLY A 134 -5.99 -27.01 -7.49
C GLY A 134 -7.38 -27.07 -6.87
N SER A 135 -7.86 -28.26 -6.55
CA SER A 135 -9.19 -28.48 -5.95
C SER A 135 -9.34 -27.87 -4.56
N SER A 136 -8.23 -27.60 -3.86
CA SER A 136 -8.20 -26.98 -2.52
C SER A 136 -7.93 -25.47 -2.55
N SER A 137 -7.81 -24.84 -3.73
CA SER A 137 -7.53 -23.40 -3.85
C SER A 137 -8.73 -22.57 -3.43
N ASP A 138 -8.53 -21.61 -2.55
CA ASP A 138 -9.56 -20.62 -2.18
C ASP A 138 -9.59 -19.48 -3.22
N PHE A 139 -10.34 -19.68 -4.28
CA PHE A 139 -10.48 -18.69 -5.36
C PHE A 139 -11.11 -17.37 -4.91
N LEU A 140 -11.96 -17.39 -3.86
CA LEU A 140 -12.53 -16.16 -3.31
C LEU A 140 -11.45 -15.35 -2.60
N GLY A 141 -10.62 -15.98 -1.78
CA GLY A 141 -9.49 -15.32 -1.11
C GLY A 141 -8.49 -14.73 -2.11
N ILE A 142 -8.18 -15.48 -3.18
CA ILE A 142 -7.34 -15.01 -4.28
C ILE A 142 -7.98 -13.80 -4.99
N GLY A 143 -9.27 -13.90 -5.33
CA GLY A 143 -10.03 -12.81 -5.95
C GLY A 143 -10.06 -11.54 -5.12
N LEU A 144 -10.20 -11.66 -3.79
CA LEU A 144 -10.13 -10.54 -2.85
C LEU A 144 -8.74 -9.92 -2.78
N GLY A 145 -7.67 -10.73 -2.82
CA GLY A 145 -6.30 -10.23 -2.91
C GLY A 145 -6.05 -9.44 -4.20
N LEU A 146 -6.58 -9.92 -5.35
CA LEU A 146 -6.50 -9.21 -6.63
C LEU A 146 -7.38 -7.95 -6.66
N LEU A 147 -8.53 -7.95 -5.97
CA LEU A 147 -9.35 -6.76 -5.79
C LEU A 147 -8.60 -5.71 -4.96
N ALA A 148 -7.94 -6.13 -3.88
CA ALA A 148 -7.07 -5.25 -3.10
C ALA A 148 -5.95 -4.64 -3.96
N ALA A 149 -5.30 -5.44 -4.82
CA ALA A 149 -4.30 -4.96 -5.78
C ALA A 149 -4.86 -3.90 -6.74
N THR A 150 -6.04 -4.15 -7.31
CA THR A 150 -6.72 -3.21 -8.21
C THR A 150 -7.05 -1.89 -7.48
N CYS A 151 -7.57 -2.01 -6.27
CA CYS A 151 -7.83 -0.84 -5.42
C CYS A 151 -6.53 -0.09 -5.08
N TRP A 152 -5.43 -0.79 -4.81
CA TRP A 152 -4.16 -0.12 -4.55
C TRP A 152 -3.62 0.62 -5.78
N ALA A 153 -3.73 0.03 -6.96
CA ALA A 153 -3.40 0.72 -8.20
C ALA A 153 -4.23 2.01 -8.38
N ALA A 154 -5.55 1.93 -8.16
CA ALA A 154 -6.45 3.07 -8.19
C ALA A 154 -6.09 4.12 -7.11
N TYR A 155 -5.77 3.67 -5.89
CA TYR A 155 -5.30 4.53 -4.78
C TYR A 155 -4.07 5.34 -5.18
N ILE A 156 -3.06 4.72 -5.82
CA ILE A 156 -1.85 5.42 -6.25
C ILE A 156 -2.18 6.52 -7.25
N VAL A 157 -3.05 6.24 -8.23
CA VAL A 157 -3.47 7.21 -9.24
C VAL A 157 -4.29 8.35 -8.62
N LEU A 158 -5.29 8.02 -7.80
CA LEU A 158 -6.14 8.99 -7.13
C LEU A 158 -5.37 9.87 -6.15
N ASN A 159 -4.41 9.30 -5.44
CA ASN A 159 -3.57 10.05 -4.51
C ASN A 159 -2.70 11.10 -5.24
N ARG A 160 -2.22 10.80 -6.47
CA ARG A 160 -1.56 11.78 -7.32
C ARG A 160 -2.51 12.91 -7.74
N VAL A 161 -3.74 12.56 -8.15
CA VAL A 161 -4.76 13.54 -8.58
C VAL A 161 -5.19 14.42 -7.41
N ALA A 162 -5.42 13.83 -6.24
CA ALA A 162 -5.82 14.56 -5.03
C ALA A 162 -4.66 15.42 -4.48
N GLY A 163 -3.43 14.87 -4.47
CA GLY A 163 -2.23 15.59 -4.00
C GLY A 163 -1.83 16.78 -4.87
N ALA A 164 -2.18 16.77 -6.17
CA ALA A 164 -2.00 17.93 -7.03
C ALA A 164 -2.99 19.10 -6.70
N ARG A 165 -4.03 18.82 -5.92
CA ARG A 165 -5.13 19.78 -5.62
C ARG A 165 -5.23 20.15 -4.14
N LEU A 166 -4.71 19.31 -3.26
CA LEU A 166 -4.73 19.49 -1.81
C LEU A 166 -3.31 19.33 -1.26
N PRO A 167 -2.82 20.28 -0.45
CA PRO A 167 -1.46 20.22 0.08
C PRO A 167 -1.30 19.11 1.14
N GLY A 168 -0.12 18.49 1.15
CA GLY A 168 0.31 17.58 2.20
C GLY A 168 -0.59 16.37 2.38
N LEU A 169 -1.03 16.13 3.61
CA LEU A 169 -1.81 14.96 4.02
C LEU A 169 -3.31 15.20 4.05
N GLN A 170 -3.83 16.32 3.53
CA GLN A 170 -5.25 16.67 3.66
C GLN A 170 -6.16 15.65 2.95
N ALA A 171 -5.85 15.27 1.71
CA ALA A 171 -6.64 14.28 0.99
C ALA A 171 -6.68 12.90 1.67
N PRO A 172 -5.55 12.27 2.03
CA PRO A 172 -5.58 10.99 2.74
C PRO A 172 -6.21 11.08 4.13
N ALA A 173 -6.05 12.19 4.87
CA ALA A 173 -6.69 12.36 6.17
C ALA A 173 -8.23 12.40 6.06
N VAL A 174 -8.77 13.16 5.11
CA VAL A 174 -10.21 13.24 4.86
C VAL A 174 -10.74 11.91 4.32
N ALA A 175 -10.02 11.29 3.36
CA ALA A 175 -10.41 10.00 2.80
C ALA A 175 -10.47 8.89 3.87
N THR A 176 -9.47 8.81 4.75
CA THR A 176 -9.44 7.84 5.85
C THR A 176 -10.57 8.11 6.86
N SER A 177 -10.88 9.38 7.14
CA SER A 177 -11.98 9.74 8.03
C SER A 177 -13.35 9.36 7.45
N ILE A 178 -13.56 9.60 6.15
CA ILE A 178 -14.77 9.15 5.45
C ILE A 178 -14.83 7.62 5.44
N SER A 179 -13.72 6.93 5.20
CA SER A 179 -13.64 5.48 5.29
C SER A 179 -14.04 4.98 6.70
N ALA A 180 -13.57 5.64 7.77
CA ALA A 180 -14.00 5.30 9.14
C ALA A 180 -15.50 5.48 9.35
N VAL A 181 -16.10 6.53 8.77
CA VAL A 181 -17.55 6.75 8.80
C VAL A 181 -18.31 5.67 8.03
N LEU A 182 -17.79 5.22 6.88
CA LEU A 182 -18.40 4.11 6.11
C LEU A 182 -18.46 2.82 6.92
N TYR A 183 -17.48 2.60 7.83
CA TYR A 183 -17.46 1.45 8.74
C TYR A 183 -18.24 1.67 10.04
N LEU A 184 -18.91 2.82 10.23
CA LEU A 184 -19.69 3.08 11.44
C LEU A 184 -20.72 1.99 11.77
N PRO A 185 -21.48 1.43 10.80
CA PRO A 185 -22.41 0.33 11.09
C PRO A 185 -21.71 -0.89 11.71
N VAL A 186 -20.50 -1.22 11.22
CA VAL A 186 -19.68 -2.31 11.77
C VAL A 186 -19.22 -1.97 13.17
N LEU A 187 -18.75 -0.73 13.40
CA LEU A 187 -18.28 -0.28 14.72
C LEU A 187 -19.38 -0.34 15.79
N LEU A 188 -20.63 -0.02 15.43
CA LEU A 188 -21.79 -0.04 16.35
C LEU A 188 -22.21 -1.46 16.75
N THR A 189 -21.82 -2.47 15.97
CA THR A 189 -22.14 -3.89 16.24
C THR A 189 -20.96 -4.68 16.82
N LEU A 190 -19.80 -4.02 17.07
CA LEU A 190 -18.62 -4.72 17.57
C LEU A 190 -18.81 -5.23 19.00
N HIS A 191 -18.41 -6.45 19.21
CA HIS A 191 -18.22 -7.03 20.55
C HIS A 191 -16.87 -6.58 21.12
N HIS A 192 -16.77 -6.49 22.44
CA HIS A 192 -15.54 -6.01 23.10
C HIS A 192 -14.35 -6.98 22.99
N GLY A 193 -14.60 -8.25 22.62
CA GLY A 193 -13.54 -9.23 22.39
C GLY A 193 -12.64 -8.81 21.21
N GLY A 194 -11.33 -8.92 21.36
CA GLY A 194 -10.37 -8.66 20.28
C GLY A 194 -10.07 -7.18 19.98
N LEU A 195 -10.76 -6.21 20.58
CA LEU A 195 -10.53 -4.78 20.35
C LEU A 195 -9.07 -4.36 20.63
N GLY A 196 -8.42 -4.95 21.65
CA GLY A 196 -7.01 -4.67 21.96
C GLY A 196 -6.08 -5.01 20.78
N TYR A 197 -6.29 -6.17 20.16
CA TYR A 197 -5.52 -6.56 18.96
C TYR A 197 -5.79 -5.61 17.79
N ALA A 198 -7.04 -5.21 17.55
CA ALA A 198 -7.40 -4.29 16.49
C ALA A 198 -6.82 -2.88 16.70
N LEU A 199 -6.78 -2.38 17.95
CA LEU A 199 -6.15 -1.11 18.29
C LEU A 199 -4.63 -1.16 18.07
N ILE A 200 -3.95 -2.22 18.53
CA ILE A 200 -2.52 -2.42 18.30
C ILE A 200 -2.24 -2.52 16.80
N ALA A 201 -3.08 -3.25 16.05
CA ALA A 201 -2.99 -3.32 14.60
C ALA A 201 -3.11 -1.94 13.96
N GLY A 202 -4.06 -1.12 14.39
CA GLY A 202 -4.24 0.26 13.94
C GLY A 202 -3.01 1.13 14.20
N LEU A 203 -2.41 1.02 15.37
CA LEU A 203 -1.19 1.76 15.70
C LEU A 203 0.00 1.30 14.87
N LEU A 204 0.28 -0.01 14.83
CA LEU A 204 1.45 -0.58 14.16
C LEU A 204 1.37 -0.51 12.63
N SER A 205 0.19 -0.69 12.04
CA SER A 205 0.02 -0.70 10.58
C SER A 205 -0.57 0.58 9.99
N SER A 206 -0.81 1.61 10.82
CA SER A 206 -1.22 2.93 10.32
C SER A 206 -0.38 4.04 10.93
N ALA A 207 -0.40 4.26 12.26
CA ALA A 207 0.27 5.39 12.87
C ALA A 207 1.80 5.34 12.70
N VAL A 208 2.43 4.19 12.98
CA VAL A 208 3.88 4.02 12.87
C VAL A 208 4.36 4.15 11.42
N PRO A 209 3.78 3.46 10.41
CA PRO A 209 4.18 3.65 9.02
C PRO A 209 4.01 5.08 8.54
N TYR A 210 2.90 5.75 8.83
CA TYR A 210 2.72 7.14 8.42
C TYR A 210 3.77 8.09 9.02
N ALA A 211 4.10 7.92 10.30
CA ALA A 211 5.15 8.72 10.93
C ALA A 211 6.53 8.42 10.33
N ALA A 212 6.84 7.16 10.08
CA ALA A 212 8.09 6.73 9.48
C ALA A 212 8.23 7.27 8.04
N ASP A 213 7.18 7.15 7.21
CA ASP A 213 7.20 7.60 5.82
C ASP A 213 7.39 9.12 5.71
N LEU A 214 6.76 9.91 6.61
CA LEU A 214 6.97 11.35 6.67
C LEU A 214 8.42 11.74 6.95
N ILE A 215 9.12 10.94 7.76
CA ILE A 215 10.53 11.16 8.10
C ILE A 215 11.41 10.72 6.94
N VAL A 216 11.16 9.53 6.41
CA VAL A 216 11.99 8.87 5.38
C VAL A 216 11.97 9.64 4.06
N LEU A 217 10.81 10.10 3.61
CA LEU A 217 10.67 10.83 2.34
C LEU A 217 11.46 12.15 2.29
N ARG A 218 11.92 12.65 3.45
CA ARG A 218 12.83 13.81 3.53
C ARG A 218 14.29 13.47 3.19
N PHE A 219 14.68 12.20 3.33
CA PHE A 219 16.10 11.78 3.27
C PHE A 219 16.39 10.69 2.26
N VAL A 220 15.36 9.98 1.78
CA VAL A 220 15.53 8.84 0.87
C VAL A 220 14.96 9.16 -0.50
N PRO A 221 15.74 8.96 -1.57
CA PRO A 221 15.25 9.16 -2.93
C PRO A 221 14.03 8.25 -3.23
N PRO A 222 13.03 8.72 -3.99
CA PRO A 222 11.80 7.95 -4.29
C PRO A 222 12.06 6.57 -4.92
N ARG A 223 13.15 6.43 -5.67
CA ARG A 223 13.55 5.14 -6.27
C ARG A 223 13.93 4.10 -5.22
N LEU A 224 14.70 4.50 -4.20
CA LEU A 224 15.06 3.60 -3.11
C LEU A 224 13.82 3.23 -2.30
N PHE A 225 12.93 4.20 -2.05
CA PHE A 225 11.64 3.96 -1.40
C PHE A 225 10.85 2.83 -2.10
N GLY A 226 10.67 2.91 -3.43
CA GLY A 226 9.94 1.89 -4.18
C GLY A 226 10.58 0.50 -4.12
N VAL A 227 11.93 0.41 -4.17
CA VAL A 227 12.63 -0.89 -4.05
C VAL A 227 12.41 -1.50 -2.66
N PHE A 228 12.49 -0.70 -1.59
CA PHE A 228 12.28 -1.19 -0.23
C PHE A 228 10.81 -1.55 0.03
N MET A 229 9.85 -0.84 -0.59
CA MET A 229 8.44 -1.24 -0.53
C MET A 229 8.23 -2.66 -1.08
N SER A 230 9.00 -3.10 -2.08
CA SER A 230 8.91 -4.46 -2.63
C SER A 230 9.25 -5.58 -1.63
N VAL A 231 9.80 -5.26 -0.45
CA VAL A 231 10.13 -6.25 0.59
C VAL A 231 8.92 -6.58 1.50
N HIS A 232 7.84 -5.80 1.44
CA HIS A 232 6.64 -6.03 2.26
C HIS A 232 6.08 -7.45 2.17
N PRO A 233 5.97 -8.11 0.99
CA PRO A 233 5.51 -9.50 0.92
C PRO A 233 6.38 -10.48 1.71
N VAL A 234 7.70 -10.24 1.78
CA VAL A 234 8.61 -11.07 2.57
C VAL A 234 8.33 -10.91 4.06
N PHE A 235 8.20 -9.66 4.54
CA PHE A 235 7.83 -9.41 5.94
C PHE A 235 6.44 -9.97 6.28
N ALA A 236 5.48 -9.90 5.34
CA ALA A 236 4.15 -10.49 5.51
C ALA A 236 4.23 -12.02 5.66
N ALA A 237 5.00 -12.68 4.80
CA ALA A 237 5.22 -14.12 4.89
C ALA A 237 5.89 -14.52 6.22
N LEU A 238 6.94 -13.81 6.61
CA LEU A 238 7.64 -14.04 7.87
C LEU A 238 6.73 -13.79 9.09
N ALA A 239 5.95 -12.70 9.09
CA ALA A 239 4.99 -12.42 10.16
C ALA A 239 3.86 -13.45 10.19
N GLY A 240 3.38 -13.92 9.04
CA GLY A 240 2.40 -14.99 8.93
C GLY A 240 2.89 -16.30 9.54
N VAL A 241 4.12 -16.70 9.24
CA VAL A 241 4.74 -17.91 9.81
C VAL A 241 5.00 -17.73 11.31
N ALA A 242 5.62 -16.62 11.71
CA ALA A 242 6.10 -16.43 13.09
C ALA A 242 4.99 -16.10 14.09
N LEU A 243 3.99 -15.30 13.69
CA LEU A 243 2.96 -14.80 14.60
C LEU A 243 1.61 -15.51 14.43
N LEU A 244 1.30 -16.01 13.22
CA LEU A 244 0.03 -16.67 12.94
C LEU A 244 0.18 -18.19 12.79
N GLY A 245 1.40 -18.75 12.90
CA GLY A 245 1.65 -20.18 12.74
C GLY A 245 1.33 -20.71 11.34
N GLN A 246 1.31 -19.84 10.31
CA GLN A 246 0.97 -20.24 8.95
C GLN A 246 2.08 -21.10 8.35
N VAL A 247 1.68 -22.19 7.68
CA VAL A 247 2.64 -23.07 6.99
C VAL A 247 2.73 -22.67 5.53
N LEU A 248 3.91 -22.18 5.13
CA LEU A 248 4.20 -21.83 3.75
C LEU A 248 5.06 -22.94 3.12
N HIS A 249 4.52 -23.56 2.07
CA HIS A 249 5.27 -24.54 1.26
C HIS A 249 6.33 -23.84 0.38
N VAL A 250 7.27 -24.60 -0.16
CA VAL A 250 8.37 -24.08 -0.99
C VAL A 250 7.87 -23.26 -2.19
N HIS A 251 6.76 -23.68 -2.82
CA HIS A 251 6.17 -22.95 -3.94
C HIS A 251 5.64 -21.57 -3.53
N HIS A 252 5.11 -21.39 -2.31
CA HIS A 252 4.70 -20.09 -1.80
C HIS A 252 5.91 -19.13 -1.73
N TRP A 253 7.04 -19.59 -1.17
CA TRP A 253 8.26 -18.80 -1.11
C TRP A 253 8.82 -18.46 -2.49
N ALA A 254 8.78 -19.42 -3.43
CA ALA A 254 9.19 -19.18 -4.80
C ALA A 254 8.31 -18.15 -5.50
N GLY A 255 6.97 -18.23 -5.35
CA GLY A 255 6.02 -17.25 -5.88
C GLY A 255 6.23 -15.85 -5.30
N ILE A 256 6.40 -15.74 -3.97
CA ILE A 256 6.71 -14.47 -3.28
C ILE A 256 8.01 -13.87 -3.85
N ALA A 257 9.07 -14.67 -3.97
CA ALA A 257 10.35 -14.21 -4.49
C ALA A 257 10.25 -13.68 -5.94
N LEU A 258 9.49 -14.35 -6.80
CA LEU A 258 9.25 -13.91 -8.17
C LEU A 258 8.50 -12.58 -8.22
N VAL A 259 7.43 -12.41 -7.43
CA VAL A 259 6.67 -11.16 -7.38
C VAL A 259 7.52 -10.01 -6.83
N VAL A 260 8.28 -10.25 -5.75
CA VAL A 260 9.22 -9.27 -5.18
C VAL A 260 10.28 -8.85 -6.20
N MET A 261 10.85 -9.81 -6.93
CA MET A 261 11.83 -9.55 -7.98
C MET A 261 11.22 -8.71 -9.12
N ALA A 262 10.01 -9.05 -9.58
CA ALA A 262 9.31 -8.29 -10.60
C ALA A 262 9.07 -6.84 -10.17
N ASN A 263 8.59 -6.61 -8.93
CA ASN A 263 8.40 -5.29 -8.37
C ASN A 263 9.71 -4.49 -8.28
N ALA A 264 10.78 -5.09 -7.76
CA ALA A 264 12.08 -4.44 -7.62
C ALA A 264 12.69 -4.06 -8.98
N LEU A 265 12.55 -4.91 -10.00
CA LEU A 265 13.00 -4.65 -11.36
C LEU A 265 12.18 -3.53 -12.00
N ALA A 266 10.85 -3.56 -11.88
CA ALA A 266 9.96 -2.54 -12.43
C ALA A 266 10.25 -1.15 -11.85
N VAL A 267 10.49 -1.05 -10.54
CA VAL A 267 10.87 0.22 -9.89
C VAL A 267 12.21 0.73 -10.39
N ARG A 268 13.20 -0.16 -10.62
CA ARG A 268 14.51 0.22 -11.17
C ARG A 268 14.44 0.70 -12.61
N SER A 269 13.54 0.13 -13.42
CA SER A 269 13.37 0.47 -14.84
C SER A 269 12.58 1.75 -15.07
N SER A 270 11.74 2.16 -14.12
CA SER A 270 10.94 3.38 -14.19
C SER A 270 11.85 4.61 -14.24
N ARG A 271 12.13 5.14 -15.44
CA ARG A 271 12.88 6.39 -15.62
C ARG A 271 12.01 7.58 -15.23
N PRO A 272 12.55 8.61 -14.53
CA PRO A 272 11.81 9.84 -14.29
C PRO A 272 11.49 10.50 -15.64
N ARG A 273 10.20 10.63 -15.94
CA ARG A 273 9.73 11.33 -17.15
C ARG A 273 9.91 12.84 -17.05
N ASP A 274 10.09 13.36 -15.82
CA ASP A 274 10.08 14.81 -15.55
C ASP A 274 11.41 15.54 -15.84
N GLU A 275 12.57 14.89 -15.77
CA GLU A 275 13.84 15.58 -16.03
C GLU A 275 14.02 15.96 -17.51
N ARG A 276 13.48 15.18 -18.45
CA ARG A 276 13.64 15.49 -19.88
C ARG A 276 12.74 16.62 -20.37
N THR A 277 11.57 16.81 -19.76
CA THR A 277 10.64 17.89 -20.11
C THR A 277 11.10 19.22 -19.51
N ILE A 278 11.70 19.21 -18.34
CA ILE A 278 12.25 20.41 -17.69
C ILE A 278 13.53 20.88 -18.41
N ASP A 279 14.43 19.95 -18.78
CA ASP A 279 15.63 20.30 -19.54
C ASP A 279 15.31 20.72 -20.98
N ALA A 280 14.35 20.12 -21.64
CA ALA A 280 13.88 20.54 -22.95
C ALA A 280 13.22 21.92 -22.91
N GLY A 281 12.45 22.23 -21.85
CA GLY A 281 11.89 23.58 -21.63
C GLY A 281 12.96 24.62 -21.36
N ARG A 282 13.94 24.35 -20.52
CA ARG A 282 15.06 25.24 -20.22
C ARG A 282 15.96 25.48 -21.43
N THR A 283 16.21 24.48 -22.27
CA THR A 283 17.00 24.65 -23.49
C THR A 283 16.28 25.47 -24.56
N LEU A 284 14.94 25.41 -24.61
CA LEU A 284 14.15 26.26 -25.52
C LEU A 284 14.06 27.72 -25.04
N GLU A 285 13.88 27.93 -23.72
CA GLU A 285 13.91 29.28 -23.15
C GLU A 285 15.32 29.95 -23.27
N GLY A 286 16.38 29.16 -23.00
CA GLY A 286 17.75 29.65 -23.14
C GLY A 286 18.12 30.05 -24.60
N ARG A 287 17.54 29.38 -25.61
CA ARG A 287 17.70 29.73 -27.02
C ARG A 287 16.88 30.95 -27.46
N ALA A 288 15.70 31.14 -26.85
CA ALA A 288 14.86 32.31 -27.13
C ALA A 288 15.48 33.62 -26.59
N ILE A 289 16.20 33.55 -25.46
CA ILE A 289 16.87 34.73 -24.86
C ILE A 289 18.22 35.06 -25.55
N ALA A 290 18.87 34.07 -26.16
CA ALA A 290 20.16 34.26 -26.84
C ALA A 290 20.03 34.69 -28.33
N GLY A 291 18.83 34.70 -28.89
CA GLY A 291 18.53 35.05 -30.28
C GLY A 291 17.76 36.36 -30.48
N GLY A 292 17.59 37.18 -29.46
CA GLY A 292 17.04 38.53 -29.47
C GLY A 292 18.10 39.54 -29.02
#